data_d0ee85d5eab57c656e5f699df7174f96
#
_entry.id   d0ee85d5eab57c656e5f699df7174f96
#
_cell.length_a   1.000
_cell.length_b   1.000
_cell.length_c   1.000
_cell.angle_alpha   90.00
_cell.angle_beta   90.00
_cell.angle_gamma   90.00
#
_symmetry.space_group_name_H-M   'P 1'
#
loop_
_entity.id
_entity.type
_entity.pdbx_description
1 polymer ?
#
loop_
_entity_poly.entity_id
_entity_poly.type
_entity_poly.pdbx_seq_one_letter_code
_entity_poly.pdbx_strand_id
1 'polypeptide(L)'
;HTIREAQELMSQYRISGVPITRGSKLVGIITNRDIVFETNYDRPVSQVMTKSPLVTSKEGTTLEEALEILKKHKIEKLPLVDDENNLKGLITIKDIEKVKAYPNAAKDSKGRLLCGAAVGITTDMMERVDALVKANVDVITLDTAHGHSKGVMDAVRTIKAKYPELQIIAGNIATAEATRDLIEAGADCVKVGIGPGSICTT
;
A
#
# COMPACT_ATOMS: atom_id res chain seq x y z
N HIS A 1 15.28 21.38 -0.17
CA HIS A 1 15.21 20.40 -1.27
C HIS A 1 15.13 21.13 -2.61
N THR A 2 15.63 20.47 -3.66
CA THR A 2 15.61 20.96 -5.04
C THR A 2 14.40 20.43 -5.81
N ILE A 3 14.13 21.02 -6.98
CA ILE A 3 13.09 20.52 -7.90
C ILE A 3 13.43 19.10 -8.37
N ARG A 4 14.72 18.81 -8.61
CA ARG A 4 15.21 17.48 -8.99
C ARG A 4 14.82 16.42 -7.96
N GLU A 5 15.11 16.64 -6.68
CA GLU A 5 14.75 15.73 -5.59
C GLU A 5 13.23 15.51 -5.52
N ALA A 6 12.42 16.55 -5.70
CA ALA A 6 10.97 16.44 -5.73
C ALA A 6 10.49 15.63 -6.94
N GLN A 7 11.09 15.82 -8.11
CA GLN A 7 10.76 15.09 -9.34
C GLN A 7 11.16 13.60 -9.23
N GLU A 8 12.32 13.30 -8.67
CA GLU A 8 12.76 11.94 -8.42
C GLU A 8 11.79 11.21 -7.47
N LEU A 9 11.37 11.87 -6.39
CA LEU A 9 10.37 11.34 -5.46
C LEU A 9 9.04 11.09 -6.15
N MET A 10 8.56 12.04 -6.97
CA MET A 10 7.32 11.87 -7.74
C MET A 10 7.41 10.71 -8.73
N SER A 11 8.56 10.52 -9.38
CA SER A 11 8.82 9.42 -10.31
C SER A 11 8.86 8.08 -9.59
N GLN A 12 9.61 8.00 -8.48
CA GLN A 12 9.77 6.78 -7.68
C GLN A 12 8.42 6.25 -7.17
N TYR A 13 7.57 7.14 -6.66
CA TYR A 13 6.27 6.77 -6.10
C TYR A 13 5.10 6.90 -7.09
N ARG A 14 5.36 7.30 -8.34
CA ARG A 14 4.35 7.53 -9.40
C ARG A 14 3.23 8.47 -8.94
N ILE A 15 3.61 9.53 -8.24
CA ILE A 15 2.72 10.58 -7.74
C ILE A 15 2.91 11.88 -8.52
N SER A 16 1.90 12.74 -8.56
CA SER A 16 1.88 13.98 -9.35
C SER A 16 2.06 15.24 -8.51
N GLY A 17 2.45 15.12 -7.25
CA GLY A 17 2.72 16.26 -6.40
C GLY A 17 3.04 15.86 -4.96
N VAL A 18 3.78 16.72 -4.29
CA VAL A 18 4.33 16.49 -2.96
C VAL A 18 4.06 17.72 -2.07
N PRO A 19 3.46 17.55 -0.89
CA PRO A 19 3.40 18.61 0.12
C PRO A 19 4.81 18.95 0.60
N ILE A 20 5.08 20.24 0.76
CA ILE A 20 6.37 20.73 1.25
C ILE A 20 6.23 21.20 2.68
N THR A 21 7.09 20.71 3.55
CA THR A 21 7.06 21.04 4.99
C THR A 21 8.38 21.68 5.43
N ARG A 22 8.29 22.41 6.54
CA ARG A 22 9.46 22.84 7.34
C ARG A 22 9.33 22.19 8.71
N GLY A 23 10.13 21.17 8.99
CA GLY A 23 9.82 20.22 10.05
C GLY A 23 8.51 19.51 9.73
N SER A 24 7.51 19.57 10.61
CA SER A 24 6.15 19.06 10.39
C SER A 24 5.19 20.04 9.74
N LYS A 25 5.48 21.37 9.77
CA LYS A 25 4.57 22.43 9.31
C LYS A 25 4.49 22.48 7.78
N LEU A 26 3.27 22.47 7.26
CA LEU A 26 2.99 22.63 5.84
C LEU A 26 3.32 24.09 5.40
N VAL A 27 4.17 24.23 4.38
CA VAL A 27 4.59 25.53 3.83
C VAL A 27 4.28 25.71 2.35
N GLY A 28 3.95 24.62 1.65
CA GLY A 28 3.63 24.66 0.22
C GLY A 28 3.26 23.29 -0.32
N ILE A 29 2.97 23.27 -1.61
CA ILE A 29 2.81 22.05 -2.39
C ILE A 29 3.46 22.23 -3.73
N ILE A 30 4.19 21.23 -4.23
CA ILE A 30 4.75 21.20 -5.58
C ILE A 30 4.09 20.08 -6.38
N THR A 31 3.75 20.37 -7.62
CA THR A 31 3.07 19.42 -8.52
C THR A 31 3.76 19.38 -9.87
N ASN A 32 3.40 18.42 -10.72
CA ASN A 32 3.92 18.37 -12.10
C ASN A 32 3.64 19.66 -12.89
N ARG A 33 2.52 20.37 -12.59
CA ARG A 33 2.18 21.64 -13.24
C ARG A 33 3.19 22.74 -12.93
N ASP A 34 3.73 22.74 -11.70
CA ASP A 34 4.72 23.71 -11.26
C ASP A 34 6.09 23.48 -11.91
N ILE A 35 6.36 22.22 -12.34
CA ILE A 35 7.67 21.80 -12.84
C ILE A 35 7.73 21.78 -14.37
N VAL A 36 6.60 21.62 -15.07
CA VAL A 36 6.53 21.31 -16.51
C VAL A 36 7.30 22.31 -17.40
N PHE A 37 7.42 23.56 -16.99
CA PHE A 37 8.14 24.60 -17.73
C PHE A 37 9.52 24.95 -17.15
N GLU A 38 9.95 24.25 -16.08
CA GLU A 38 11.22 24.50 -15.46
C GLU A 38 12.37 23.86 -16.25
N THR A 39 13.42 24.64 -16.44
CA THR A 39 14.63 24.20 -17.12
C THR A 39 15.80 23.98 -16.17
N ASN A 40 15.78 24.62 -15.00
CA ASN A 40 16.81 24.48 -13.98
C ASN A 40 16.27 23.72 -12.76
N TYR A 41 16.50 22.42 -12.74
CA TYR A 41 16.03 21.51 -11.70
C TYR A 41 16.82 21.58 -10.38
N ASP A 42 17.94 22.32 -10.36
CA ASP A 42 18.75 22.49 -9.13
C ASP A 42 18.26 23.66 -8.26
N ARG A 43 17.24 24.39 -8.74
CA ARG A 43 16.58 25.43 -7.96
C ARG A 43 15.85 24.83 -6.74
N PRO A 44 15.82 25.57 -5.60
CA PRO A 44 15.02 25.18 -4.45
C PRO A 44 13.52 25.09 -4.78
N VAL A 45 12.83 24.04 -4.31
CA VAL A 45 11.37 23.85 -4.49
C VAL A 45 10.58 25.08 -3.98
N SER A 46 11.07 25.77 -2.97
CA SER A 46 10.44 26.98 -2.41
C SER A 46 10.29 28.15 -3.38
N GLN A 47 10.99 28.12 -4.52
CA GLN A 47 10.89 29.17 -5.53
C GLN A 47 9.76 28.93 -6.54
N VAL A 48 9.34 27.65 -6.73
CA VAL A 48 8.36 27.26 -7.73
C VAL A 48 7.08 26.67 -7.14
N MET A 49 7.11 26.14 -5.92
CA MET A 49 5.94 25.57 -5.25
C MET A 49 4.82 26.59 -5.07
N THR A 50 3.58 26.12 -5.05
CA THR A 50 2.44 26.89 -4.54
C THR A 50 2.61 27.05 -3.03
N LYS A 51 2.71 28.31 -2.58
CA LYS A 51 2.99 28.66 -1.17
C LYS A 51 1.72 28.80 -0.34
N SER A 52 1.86 28.71 0.98
CA SER A 52 0.80 29.06 1.93
C SER A 52 0.37 30.55 1.74
N PRO A 53 -0.95 30.89 1.90
CA PRO A 53 -2.00 29.99 2.42
C PRO A 53 -2.49 28.99 1.37
N LEU A 54 -2.54 27.71 1.77
CA LEU A 54 -3.09 26.62 0.96
C LEU A 54 -4.51 26.30 1.40
N VAL A 55 -5.31 25.75 0.48
CA VAL A 55 -6.57 25.10 0.86
C VAL A 55 -6.22 23.80 1.58
N THR A 56 -6.60 23.70 2.85
CA THR A 56 -6.34 22.55 3.71
C THR A 56 -7.63 22.10 4.40
N SER A 57 -7.62 20.93 5.00
CA SER A 57 -8.67 20.46 5.90
C SER A 57 -8.07 19.80 7.14
N LYS A 58 -8.90 19.47 8.11
CA LYS A 58 -8.46 18.84 9.36
C LYS A 58 -8.24 17.34 9.17
N GLU A 59 -7.41 16.76 10.02
CA GLU A 59 -7.32 15.31 10.17
C GLU A 59 -8.71 14.74 10.50
N GLY A 60 -9.08 13.60 9.85
CA GLY A 60 -10.41 13.00 10.00
C GLY A 60 -11.47 13.50 9.00
N THR A 61 -11.14 14.45 8.11
CA THR A 61 -12.02 14.84 7.00
C THR A 61 -12.39 13.62 6.15
N THR A 62 -13.69 13.43 5.93
CA THR A 62 -14.19 12.33 5.10
C THR A 62 -13.91 12.57 3.61
N LEU A 63 -13.99 11.50 2.78
CA LEU A 63 -13.79 11.64 1.33
C LEU A 63 -14.89 12.47 0.67
N GLU A 64 -16.11 12.44 1.20
CA GLU A 64 -17.24 13.25 0.73
C GLU A 64 -17.00 14.73 0.99
N GLU A 65 -16.62 15.10 2.20
CA GLU A 65 -16.26 16.47 2.56
C GLU A 65 -15.07 16.97 1.73
N ALA A 66 -14.04 16.13 1.59
CA ALA A 66 -12.87 16.44 0.77
C ALA A 66 -13.26 16.70 -0.70
N LEU A 67 -14.19 15.89 -1.27
CA LEU A 67 -14.66 16.08 -2.64
C LEU A 67 -15.31 17.46 -2.84
N GLU A 68 -16.13 17.92 -1.90
CA GLU A 68 -16.78 19.23 -1.99
C GLU A 68 -15.75 20.38 -1.92
N ILE A 69 -14.72 20.24 -1.06
CA ILE A 69 -13.62 21.22 -0.97
C ILE A 69 -12.81 21.23 -2.28
N LEU A 70 -12.43 20.04 -2.79
CA LEU A 70 -11.68 19.91 -4.04
C LEU A 70 -12.43 20.54 -5.22
N LYS A 71 -13.73 20.27 -5.34
CA LYS A 71 -14.61 20.86 -6.39
C LYS A 71 -14.71 22.38 -6.26
N LYS A 72 -15.03 22.87 -5.06
CA LYS A 72 -15.20 24.31 -4.78
C LYS A 72 -13.95 25.11 -5.15
N HIS A 73 -12.76 24.60 -4.83
CA HIS A 73 -11.50 25.27 -5.05
C HIS A 73 -10.80 24.86 -6.36
N LYS A 74 -11.38 23.93 -7.13
CA LYS A 74 -10.82 23.39 -8.40
C LYS A 74 -9.38 22.87 -8.24
N ILE A 75 -9.11 22.19 -7.13
CA ILE A 75 -7.83 21.58 -6.81
C ILE A 75 -7.93 20.05 -6.82
N GLU A 76 -6.82 19.37 -7.03
CA GLU A 76 -6.76 17.90 -7.10
C GLU A 76 -6.21 17.26 -5.83
N LYS A 77 -5.64 18.05 -4.93
CA LYS A 77 -4.94 17.59 -3.73
C LYS A 77 -5.30 18.48 -2.55
N LEU A 78 -5.73 17.86 -1.47
CA LEU A 78 -6.15 18.50 -0.24
C LEU A 78 -5.25 18.04 0.90
N PRO A 79 -4.27 18.84 1.34
CA PRO A 79 -3.49 18.54 2.53
C PRO A 79 -4.37 18.54 3.77
N LEU A 80 -4.15 17.56 4.65
CA LEU A 80 -4.78 17.49 5.96
C LEU A 80 -3.79 17.97 7.02
N VAL A 81 -4.21 18.86 7.88
CA VAL A 81 -3.36 19.46 8.91
C VAL A 81 -4.04 19.44 10.27
N ASP A 82 -3.24 19.51 11.33
CA ASP A 82 -3.75 19.80 12.69
C ASP A 82 -3.92 21.31 12.91
N ASP A 83 -4.36 21.68 14.12
CA ASP A 83 -4.61 23.08 14.49
C ASP A 83 -3.32 23.93 14.51
N GLU A 84 -2.14 23.30 14.55
CA GLU A 84 -0.83 23.93 14.48
C GLU A 84 -0.25 23.99 13.06
N ASN A 85 -1.04 23.59 12.04
CA ASN A 85 -0.65 23.49 10.66
C ASN A 85 0.44 22.43 10.36
N ASN A 86 0.55 21.39 11.20
CA ASN A 86 1.41 20.27 10.90
C ASN A 86 0.70 19.32 9.90
N LEU A 87 1.42 18.88 8.89
CA LEU A 87 0.90 17.95 7.88
C LEU A 87 0.63 16.57 8.50
N LYS A 88 -0.60 16.11 8.38
CA LYS A 88 -1.08 14.80 8.86
C LYS A 88 -1.41 13.83 7.74
N GLY A 89 -1.81 14.35 6.58
CA GLY A 89 -2.19 13.51 5.45
C GLY A 89 -2.41 14.31 4.18
N LEU A 90 -2.82 13.59 3.14
CA LEU A 90 -3.16 14.16 1.84
C LEU A 90 -4.30 13.35 1.24
N ILE A 91 -5.40 13.99 0.89
CA ILE A 91 -6.47 13.40 0.09
C ILE A 91 -6.36 13.94 -1.33
N THR A 92 -6.45 13.06 -2.31
CA THR A 92 -6.44 13.43 -3.74
C THR A 92 -7.73 13.04 -4.42
N ILE A 93 -8.03 13.68 -5.57
CA ILE A 93 -9.19 13.30 -6.38
C ILE A 93 -9.13 11.82 -6.81
N LYS A 94 -7.91 11.30 -7.05
CA LYS A 94 -7.70 9.89 -7.41
C LYS A 94 -8.10 8.93 -6.30
N ASP A 95 -7.95 9.29 -5.04
CA ASP A 95 -8.36 8.44 -3.91
C ASP A 95 -9.88 8.30 -3.91
N ILE A 96 -10.60 9.40 -4.15
CA ILE A 96 -12.06 9.42 -4.24
C ILE A 96 -12.57 8.64 -5.45
N GLU A 97 -11.95 8.83 -6.62
CA GLU A 97 -12.29 8.10 -7.85
C GLU A 97 -12.08 6.59 -7.67
N LYS A 98 -10.98 6.18 -7.04
CA LYS A 98 -10.67 4.76 -6.79
C LYS A 98 -11.66 4.11 -5.82
N VAL A 99 -12.11 4.82 -4.78
CA VAL A 99 -13.13 4.29 -3.86
C VAL A 99 -14.47 4.06 -4.59
N LYS A 100 -14.83 4.95 -5.51
CA LYS A 100 -16.03 4.78 -6.34
C LYS A 100 -15.90 3.64 -7.36
N ALA A 101 -14.74 3.55 -8.01
CA ALA A 101 -14.48 2.52 -9.01
C ALA A 101 -14.29 1.12 -8.40
N TYR A 102 -13.75 1.03 -7.18
CA TYR A 102 -13.41 -0.21 -6.50
C TYR A 102 -13.95 -0.22 -5.05
N PRO A 103 -15.28 -0.25 -4.86
CA PRO A 103 -15.89 -0.15 -3.53
C PRO A 103 -15.53 -1.34 -2.63
N ASN A 104 -15.24 -2.51 -3.20
CA ASN A 104 -14.91 -3.74 -2.49
C ASN A 104 -13.38 -3.97 -2.34
N ALA A 105 -12.55 -2.98 -2.62
CA ALA A 105 -11.11 -3.12 -2.42
C ALA A 105 -10.77 -3.39 -0.95
N ALA A 106 -9.95 -4.43 -0.71
CA ALA A 106 -9.48 -4.77 0.62
C ALA A 106 -8.51 -3.69 1.12
N LYS A 107 -8.86 -3.06 2.24
CA LYS A 107 -8.11 -1.94 2.82
C LYS A 107 -7.91 -2.12 4.32
N ASP A 108 -6.84 -1.53 4.83
CA ASP A 108 -6.60 -1.43 6.27
C ASP A 108 -7.45 -0.29 6.91
N SER A 109 -7.33 -0.14 8.23
CA SER A 109 -8.01 0.92 8.99
C SER A 109 -7.62 2.35 8.59
N LYS A 110 -6.52 2.52 7.87
CA LYS A 110 -6.03 3.81 7.34
C LYS A 110 -6.41 4.02 5.86
N GLY A 111 -7.22 3.11 5.28
CA GLY A 111 -7.64 3.17 3.88
C GLY A 111 -6.57 2.75 2.86
N ARG A 112 -5.44 2.17 3.29
CA ARG A 112 -4.40 1.66 2.38
C ARG A 112 -4.79 0.26 1.89
N LEU A 113 -4.49 -0.03 0.62
CA LEU A 113 -4.71 -1.36 0.05
C LEU A 113 -3.89 -2.41 0.81
N LEU A 114 -4.52 -3.53 1.14
CA LEU A 114 -3.81 -4.70 1.64
C LEU A 114 -3.01 -5.34 0.50
N CYS A 115 -1.78 -5.73 0.81
CA CYS A 115 -0.84 -6.33 -0.14
C CYS A 115 -0.45 -7.74 0.31
N GLY A 116 -0.56 -8.70 -0.62
CA GLY A 116 -0.10 -10.07 -0.41
C GLY A 116 1.08 -10.43 -1.31
N ALA A 117 1.89 -11.37 -0.85
CA ALA A 117 2.98 -11.92 -1.63
C ALA A 117 3.03 -13.44 -1.58
N ALA A 118 3.28 -14.09 -2.73
CA ALA A 118 3.47 -15.53 -2.79
C ALA A 118 4.91 -15.92 -2.46
N VAL A 119 5.04 -17.02 -1.72
CA VAL A 119 6.32 -17.61 -1.33
C VAL A 119 6.25 -19.12 -1.55
N GLY A 120 7.29 -19.69 -2.16
CA GLY A 120 7.47 -21.14 -2.28
C GLY A 120 8.19 -21.72 -1.05
N ILE A 121 8.14 -23.04 -0.90
CA ILE A 121 8.87 -23.79 0.14
C ILE A 121 10.32 -24.09 -0.30
N THR A 122 11.09 -23.04 -0.55
CA THR A 122 12.49 -23.10 -0.97
C THR A 122 13.45 -22.92 0.20
N THR A 123 14.74 -23.19 0.01
CA THR A 123 15.75 -23.05 1.07
C THR A 123 15.90 -21.60 1.57
N ASP A 124 15.59 -20.62 0.75
CA ASP A 124 15.60 -19.18 1.03
C ASP A 124 14.24 -18.61 1.49
N MET A 125 13.25 -19.50 1.71
CA MET A 125 11.88 -19.09 2.07
C MET A 125 11.84 -18.07 3.22
N MET A 126 12.54 -18.35 4.30
CA MET A 126 12.50 -17.48 5.48
C MET A 126 13.19 -16.13 5.26
N GLU A 127 14.26 -16.08 4.47
CA GLU A 127 14.92 -14.83 4.08
C GLU A 127 13.94 -13.95 3.27
N ARG A 128 13.21 -14.58 2.33
CA ARG A 128 12.19 -13.89 1.55
C ARG A 128 11.03 -13.39 2.42
N VAL A 129 10.54 -14.21 3.35
CA VAL A 129 9.49 -13.80 4.30
C VAL A 129 9.96 -12.64 5.15
N ASP A 130 11.19 -12.68 5.68
CA ASP A 130 11.77 -11.60 6.47
C ASP A 130 11.81 -10.27 5.69
N ALA A 131 12.22 -10.32 4.43
CA ALA A 131 12.26 -9.14 3.56
C ALA A 131 10.85 -8.58 3.28
N LEU A 132 9.86 -9.46 3.06
CA LEU A 132 8.47 -9.07 2.83
C LEU A 132 7.83 -8.46 4.09
N VAL A 133 8.07 -9.04 5.26
CA VAL A 133 7.61 -8.47 6.53
C VAL A 133 8.23 -7.09 6.79
N LYS A 134 9.53 -6.94 6.52
CA LYS A 134 10.21 -5.64 6.60
C LYS A 134 9.62 -4.61 5.61
N ALA A 135 9.08 -5.07 4.48
CA ALA A 135 8.37 -4.23 3.52
C ALA A 135 6.88 -4.00 3.87
N ASN A 136 6.43 -4.44 5.04
CA ASN A 136 5.06 -4.33 5.55
C ASN A 136 4.03 -5.08 4.67
N VAL A 137 4.32 -6.31 4.28
CA VAL A 137 3.34 -7.20 3.64
C VAL A 137 2.21 -7.53 4.62
N ASP A 138 0.97 -7.53 4.16
CA ASP A 138 -0.19 -7.83 5.01
C ASP A 138 -0.49 -9.34 5.06
N VAL A 139 -0.22 -10.07 3.98
CA VAL A 139 -0.49 -11.51 3.90
C VAL A 139 0.57 -12.24 3.06
N ILE A 140 0.99 -13.41 3.53
CA ILE A 140 1.83 -14.33 2.77
C ILE A 140 0.98 -15.48 2.24
N THR A 141 1.15 -15.81 0.96
CA THR A 141 0.56 -17.00 0.37
C THR A 141 1.65 -18.05 0.13
N LEU A 142 1.58 -19.18 0.84
CA LEU A 142 2.35 -20.38 0.50
C LEU A 142 1.61 -21.07 -0.65
N ASP A 143 2.08 -20.81 -1.87
CA ASP A 143 1.45 -21.29 -3.11
C ASP A 143 2.22 -22.47 -3.68
N THR A 144 1.61 -23.64 -3.60
CA THR A 144 2.22 -24.89 -4.04
C THR A 144 1.24 -25.73 -4.84
N ALA A 145 1.74 -26.58 -5.74
CA ALA A 145 0.93 -27.52 -6.50
C ALA A 145 0.24 -28.55 -5.60
N HIS A 146 0.84 -28.91 -4.44
CA HIS A 146 0.32 -29.86 -3.47
C HIS A 146 0.53 -29.32 -2.05
N GLY A 147 -0.49 -28.63 -1.53
CA GLY A 147 -0.44 -27.99 -0.21
C GLY A 147 -0.48 -28.97 0.95
N HIS A 148 -1.07 -30.16 0.77
CA HIS A 148 -1.12 -31.19 1.80
C HIS A 148 0.18 -31.99 1.84
N SER A 149 1.28 -31.35 2.17
CA SER A 149 2.59 -31.96 2.32
C SER A 149 3.24 -31.52 3.64
N LYS A 150 4.10 -32.40 4.19
CA LYS A 150 4.85 -32.09 5.41
C LYS A 150 5.62 -30.78 5.29
N GLY A 151 6.26 -30.54 4.12
CA GLY A 151 7.04 -29.33 3.90
C GLY A 151 6.22 -28.04 3.96
N VAL A 152 4.98 -28.05 3.46
CA VAL A 152 4.08 -26.86 3.55
C VAL A 152 3.62 -26.66 4.99
N MET A 153 3.22 -27.70 5.71
CA MET A 153 2.80 -27.59 7.11
C MET A 153 3.94 -27.11 8.02
N ASP A 154 5.16 -27.61 7.80
CA ASP A 154 6.34 -27.17 8.55
C ASP A 154 6.69 -25.71 8.21
N ALA A 155 6.53 -25.29 6.96
CA ALA A 155 6.70 -23.89 6.55
C ALA A 155 5.69 -22.96 7.26
N VAL A 156 4.39 -23.32 7.30
CA VAL A 156 3.37 -22.58 8.04
C VAL A 156 3.77 -22.42 9.51
N ARG A 157 4.11 -23.53 10.18
CA ARG A 157 4.54 -23.52 11.60
C ARG A 157 5.76 -22.64 11.82
N THR A 158 6.75 -22.72 10.93
CA THR A 158 7.99 -21.94 11.03
C THR A 158 7.73 -20.45 10.89
N ILE A 159 6.90 -20.05 9.93
CA ILE A 159 6.56 -18.63 9.73
C ILE A 159 5.74 -18.13 10.92
N LYS A 160 4.72 -18.87 11.37
CA LYS A 160 3.90 -18.48 12.51
C LYS A 160 4.66 -18.42 13.84
N ALA A 161 5.64 -19.29 14.03
CA ALA A 161 6.50 -19.24 15.21
C ALA A 161 7.31 -17.94 15.28
N LYS A 162 7.76 -17.41 14.13
CA LYS A 162 8.54 -16.18 14.05
C LYS A 162 7.66 -14.92 13.95
N TYR A 163 6.53 -15.01 13.26
CA TYR A 163 5.60 -13.91 12.98
C TYR A 163 4.16 -14.32 13.30
N PRO A 164 3.76 -14.40 14.58
CA PRO A 164 2.44 -14.89 14.99
C PRO A 164 1.26 -14.13 14.37
N GLU A 165 1.41 -12.81 14.21
CA GLU A 165 0.35 -11.93 13.69
C GLU A 165 0.29 -11.89 12.15
N LEU A 166 1.29 -12.43 11.45
CA LEU A 166 1.31 -12.44 9.99
C LEU A 166 0.25 -13.39 9.45
N GLN A 167 -0.61 -12.89 8.57
CA GLN A 167 -1.65 -13.71 7.96
C GLN A 167 -1.05 -14.64 6.90
N ILE A 168 -1.42 -15.93 6.94
CA ILE A 168 -0.92 -16.95 6.02
C ILE A 168 -2.08 -17.62 5.30
N ILE A 169 -2.04 -17.55 3.97
CA ILE A 169 -2.86 -18.36 3.07
C ILE A 169 -2.01 -19.55 2.63
N ALA A 170 -2.48 -20.79 2.80
CA ALA A 170 -1.74 -21.97 2.37
C ALA A 170 -2.54 -22.83 1.39
N GLY A 171 -1.89 -23.34 0.37
CA GLY A 171 -2.51 -24.23 -0.61
C GLY A 171 -1.55 -24.62 -1.76
N ASN A 172 -2.05 -25.31 -2.80
CA ASN A 172 -3.47 -25.63 -3.01
C ASN A 172 -3.82 -26.99 -2.41
N ILE A 173 -5.05 -27.12 -1.95
CA ILE A 173 -5.58 -28.36 -1.39
C ILE A 173 -6.95 -28.70 -2.00
N ALA A 174 -7.40 -29.96 -1.78
CA ALA A 174 -8.68 -30.44 -2.30
C ALA A 174 -9.48 -31.30 -1.31
N THR A 175 -8.96 -31.57 -0.10
CA THR A 175 -9.59 -32.47 0.87
C THR A 175 -9.87 -31.81 2.21
N ALA A 176 -10.85 -32.32 2.94
CA ALA A 176 -11.16 -31.85 4.30
C ALA A 176 -10.01 -32.13 5.29
N GLU A 177 -9.28 -33.21 5.10
CA GLU A 177 -8.12 -33.57 5.94
C GLU A 177 -7.02 -32.51 5.76
N ALA A 178 -6.65 -32.19 4.50
CA ALA A 178 -5.67 -31.17 4.20
C ALA A 178 -6.05 -29.81 4.80
N THR A 179 -7.35 -29.48 4.78
CA THR A 179 -7.86 -28.25 5.39
C THR A 179 -7.59 -28.25 6.90
N ARG A 180 -7.94 -29.33 7.60
CA ARG A 180 -7.71 -29.45 9.05
C ARG A 180 -6.24 -29.34 9.41
N ASP A 181 -5.40 -30.11 8.71
CA ASP A 181 -3.96 -30.15 9.00
C ASP A 181 -3.27 -28.81 8.77
N LEU A 182 -3.68 -28.04 7.76
CA LEU A 182 -3.15 -26.70 7.52
C LEU A 182 -3.64 -25.68 8.57
N ILE A 183 -4.91 -25.77 8.99
CA ILE A 183 -5.45 -24.92 10.07
C ILE A 183 -4.71 -25.26 11.39
N GLU A 184 -4.52 -26.52 11.72
CA GLU A 184 -3.76 -26.97 12.90
C GLU A 184 -2.30 -26.55 12.85
N ALA A 185 -1.72 -26.46 11.64
CA ALA A 185 -0.37 -25.91 11.44
C ALA A 185 -0.30 -24.40 11.67
N GLY A 186 -1.45 -23.69 11.69
CA GLY A 186 -1.55 -22.26 11.94
C GLY A 186 -1.89 -21.41 10.72
N ALA A 187 -2.34 -21.99 9.60
CA ALA A 187 -2.81 -21.21 8.47
C ALA A 187 -4.10 -20.45 8.81
N ASP A 188 -4.17 -19.17 8.46
CA ASP A 188 -5.36 -18.32 8.67
C ASP A 188 -6.39 -18.51 7.55
N CYS A 189 -5.94 -18.94 6.37
CA CYS A 189 -6.78 -19.24 5.23
C CYS A 189 -6.19 -20.42 4.43
N VAL A 190 -7.06 -21.21 3.83
CA VAL A 190 -6.67 -22.31 2.94
C VAL A 190 -7.16 -22.04 1.52
N LYS A 191 -6.30 -22.26 0.54
CA LYS A 191 -6.61 -22.10 -0.89
C LYS A 191 -7.02 -23.45 -1.46
N VAL A 192 -8.33 -23.59 -1.75
CA VAL A 192 -8.94 -24.84 -2.24
C VAL A 192 -9.02 -24.81 -3.76
N GLY A 193 -8.60 -25.90 -4.42
CA GLY A 193 -8.71 -26.10 -5.86
C GLY A 193 -7.41 -26.57 -6.50
N ILE A 194 -7.47 -27.65 -7.27
CA ILE A 194 -6.36 -28.21 -8.02
C ILE A 194 -6.88 -28.52 -9.41
N GLY A 195 -6.28 -27.92 -10.45
CA GLY A 195 -6.58 -28.19 -11.85
C GLY A 195 -7.97 -27.77 -12.37
N PRO A 196 -8.68 -26.76 -11.82
CA PRO A 196 -10.04 -26.41 -12.29
C PRO A 196 -10.02 -25.62 -13.61
N GLY A 197 -8.88 -25.06 -14.02
CA GLY A 197 -8.75 -24.32 -15.26
C GLY A 197 -8.52 -25.22 -16.48
N SER A 198 -9.10 -24.89 -17.63
CA SER A 198 -8.96 -25.64 -18.87
C SER A 198 -7.50 -25.74 -19.38
N ILE A 199 -6.62 -24.87 -18.93
CA ILE A 199 -5.20 -24.80 -19.27
C ILE A 199 -4.28 -25.29 -18.14
N CYS A 200 -4.85 -25.75 -17.03
CA CYS A 200 -4.08 -26.20 -15.87
C CYS A 200 -3.41 -27.54 -16.17
N THR A 201 -2.09 -27.63 -15.93
CA THR A 201 -1.27 -28.83 -16.11
C THR A 201 -0.76 -29.41 -14.79
N THR A 202 -1.24 -28.90 -13.68
CA THR A 202 -0.86 -29.34 -12.32
C THR A 202 -1.58 -30.59 -11.91
#